data_232716d07c484180ac57a5b6146a35bc
#
_entry.id   232716d07c484180ac57a5b6146a35bc
#
_cell.length_a   1.000
_cell.length_b   1.000
_cell.length_c   1.000
_cell.angle_alpha   90.00
_cell.angle_beta   90.00
_cell.angle_gamma   90.00
#
_symmetry.space_group_name_H-M   'P 1'
#
loop_
_entity.id
_entity.type
_entity.pdbx_description
1 polymer ?
#
loop_
_entity_poly.entity_id
_entity_poly.type
_entity_poly.pdbx_seq_one_letter_code
_entity_poly.pdbx_strand_id
1 'polypeptide(L)'
;MPLRPVLLLLQECTLASLKVVRMLQRHIPTVTFLVRNAVVQNVVAHVVIPLLPGQRLNVDRLYEEEACFSTFQKNMFPGLIYRPDNSPVVLLCFYSGKVVITGGKKEAHIHEGWNRLWPKIRQYVE
;
A
#
# COMPACT_ATOMS: atom_id res chain seq x y z
N MET A 1 -1.50 14.92 -6.88
CA MET A 1 -0.87 14.64 -5.58
C MET A 1 0.22 13.60 -5.75
N PRO A 2 1.48 13.96 -5.55
CA PRO A 2 2.54 13.01 -5.79
C PRO A 2 2.51 11.91 -4.73
N LEU A 3 2.38 10.67 -5.18
CA LEU A 3 2.76 9.51 -4.40
C LEU A 3 4.26 9.63 -4.09
N ARG A 4 4.63 9.44 -2.85
CA ARG A 4 6.03 9.14 -2.53
C ARG A 4 6.19 7.63 -2.66
N PRO A 5 6.72 7.13 -3.78
CA PRO A 5 6.95 5.71 -3.91
C PRO A 5 8.03 5.29 -2.93
N VAL A 6 7.85 4.14 -2.33
CA VAL A 6 8.89 3.45 -1.59
C VAL A 6 9.81 2.76 -2.60
N LEU A 7 10.35 3.53 -3.55
CA LEU A 7 11.18 3.04 -4.67
C LEU A 7 12.59 2.61 -4.26
N LEU A 8 13.05 3.05 -3.10
CA LEU A 8 14.30 2.57 -2.50
C LEU A 8 14.29 1.05 -2.25
N LEU A 9 13.11 0.44 -2.26
CA LEU A 9 12.93 -0.92 -1.76
C LEU A 9 13.38 -2.03 -2.72
N LEU A 10 13.39 -1.85 -4.05
CA LEU A 10 13.79 -2.97 -4.92
C LEU A 10 15.28 -3.25 -4.84
N GLN A 11 16.12 -2.22 -4.85
CA GLN A 11 17.57 -2.39 -4.66
C GLN A 11 17.88 -2.83 -3.23
N GLU A 12 17.23 -2.23 -2.24
CA GLU A 12 17.38 -2.60 -0.84
C GLU A 12 16.86 -4.00 -0.54
N CYS A 13 15.76 -4.43 -1.16
CA CYS A 13 15.25 -5.80 -1.05
C CYS A 13 16.22 -6.82 -1.63
N THR A 14 16.86 -6.52 -2.76
CA THR A 14 17.90 -7.38 -3.33
C THR A 14 19.09 -7.50 -2.39
N LEU A 15 19.58 -6.39 -1.84
CA LEU A 15 20.67 -6.40 -0.86
C LEU A 15 20.31 -7.15 0.42
N ALA A 16 19.10 -6.93 0.93
CA ALA A 16 18.59 -7.64 2.10
C ALA A 16 18.48 -9.14 1.85
N SER A 17 18.00 -9.56 0.68
CA SER A 17 17.93 -10.95 0.27
C SER A 17 19.31 -11.60 0.24
N LEU A 18 20.30 -10.92 -0.31
CA LEU A 18 21.69 -11.39 -0.32
C LEU A 18 22.26 -11.54 1.09
N LYS A 19 21.95 -10.62 2.01
CA LYS A 19 22.36 -10.72 3.41
C LYS A 19 21.74 -11.92 4.10
N VAL A 20 20.45 -12.16 3.89
CA VAL A 20 19.74 -13.33 4.44
C VAL A 20 20.38 -14.63 3.93
N VAL A 21 20.65 -14.72 2.63
CA VAL A 21 21.29 -15.89 2.04
C VAL A 21 22.67 -16.14 2.64
N ARG A 22 23.49 -15.10 2.82
CA ARG A 22 24.79 -15.22 3.48
C ARG A 22 24.70 -15.72 4.92
N MET A 23 23.68 -15.26 5.66
CA MET A 23 23.42 -15.77 7.01
C MET A 23 23.06 -17.27 6.98
N LEU A 24 22.19 -17.67 6.06
CA LEU A 24 21.80 -19.07 5.90
C LEU A 24 22.98 -19.96 5.48
N GLN A 25 23.87 -19.47 4.62
CA GLN A 25 25.06 -20.21 4.18
C GLN A 25 26.05 -20.53 5.31
N ARG A 26 26.03 -19.78 6.40
CA ARG A 26 26.84 -20.12 7.60
C ARG A 26 26.39 -21.43 8.25
N HIS A 27 25.11 -21.77 8.10
CA HIS A 27 24.50 -22.97 8.70
C HIS A 27 24.22 -24.06 7.65
N ILE A 28 23.92 -23.66 6.42
CA ILE A 28 23.58 -24.52 5.30
C ILE A 28 24.41 -24.07 4.10
N PRO A 29 25.67 -24.55 3.97
CA PRO A 29 26.59 -24.06 2.92
C PRO A 29 26.12 -24.32 1.47
N THR A 30 25.17 -25.23 1.28
CA THR A 30 24.61 -25.55 -0.05
C THR A 30 23.52 -24.62 -0.53
N VAL A 31 23.07 -23.70 0.31
CA VAL A 31 22.05 -22.69 -0.08
C VAL A 31 22.63 -21.74 -1.12
N THR A 32 21.94 -21.59 -2.23
CA THR A 32 22.26 -20.65 -3.30
C THR A 32 21.10 -19.70 -3.55
N PHE A 33 21.40 -18.50 -3.99
CA PHE A 33 20.41 -17.49 -4.36
C PHE A 33 20.71 -16.96 -5.75
N LEU A 34 19.71 -17.04 -6.62
CA LEU A 34 19.75 -16.46 -7.95
C LEU A 34 18.86 -15.21 -7.98
N VAL A 35 19.45 -14.04 -8.14
CA VAL A 35 18.71 -12.76 -8.20
C VAL A 35 17.61 -12.78 -9.26
N ARG A 36 17.84 -13.45 -10.39
CA ARG A 36 16.84 -13.62 -11.47
C ARG A 36 15.58 -14.40 -11.04
N ASN A 37 15.65 -15.16 -9.97
CA ASN A 37 14.52 -15.92 -9.43
C ASN A 37 13.78 -15.15 -8.33
N ALA A 38 14.27 -13.99 -7.94
CA ALA A 38 13.58 -13.11 -7.00
C ALA A 38 12.36 -12.49 -7.67
N VAL A 39 11.22 -12.61 -7.02
CA VAL A 39 9.94 -12.08 -7.52
C VAL A 39 9.37 -11.09 -6.52
N VAL A 40 9.01 -9.91 -6.99
CA VAL A 40 8.29 -8.93 -6.18
C VAL A 40 6.87 -9.45 -5.94
N GLN A 41 6.54 -9.70 -4.67
CA GLN A 41 5.23 -10.19 -4.28
C GLN A 41 4.23 -9.07 -4.00
N ASN A 42 4.72 -7.94 -3.50
CA ASN A 42 3.88 -6.81 -3.14
C ASN A 42 4.68 -5.51 -3.16
N VAL A 43 4.07 -4.46 -3.67
CA VAL A 43 4.57 -3.08 -3.60
C VAL A 43 3.61 -2.29 -2.73
N VAL A 44 4.14 -1.54 -1.77
CA VAL A 44 3.37 -0.70 -0.86
C VAL A 44 3.80 0.74 -1.03
N ALA A 45 2.84 1.63 -1.14
CA ALA A 45 3.07 3.07 -1.11
C ALA A 45 2.13 3.73 -0.12
N HIS A 46 2.41 4.96 0.24
CA HIS A 46 1.50 5.77 1.02
C HIS A 46 1.44 7.19 0.50
N VAL A 47 0.33 7.82 0.75
CA VAL A 47 0.12 9.24 0.53
C VAL A 47 -0.49 9.84 1.78
N VAL A 48 -0.14 11.07 2.08
CA VAL A 48 -0.78 11.86 3.13
C VAL A 48 -1.51 12.99 2.46
N ILE A 49 -2.84 12.96 2.53
CA ILE A 49 -3.69 14.03 2.01
C ILE A 49 -3.48 15.26 2.89
N PRO A 50 -3.08 16.41 2.31
CA PRO A 50 -2.96 17.63 3.10
C PRO A 50 -4.34 18.09 3.57
N LEU A 51 -4.54 18.06 4.87
CA LEU A 51 -5.77 18.49 5.52
C LEU A 51 -5.55 19.86 6.15
N LEU A 52 -6.53 20.75 6.00
CA LEU A 52 -6.56 22.00 6.73
C LEU A 52 -6.91 21.74 8.21
N PRO A 53 -6.57 22.67 9.12
CA PRO A 53 -6.96 22.54 10.52
C PRO A 53 -8.48 22.28 10.66
N GLY A 54 -8.83 21.23 11.41
CA GLY A 54 -10.22 20.81 11.59
C GLY A 54 -10.77 19.90 10.49
N GLN A 55 -10.04 19.69 9.41
CA GLN A 55 -10.43 18.71 8.38
C GLN A 55 -9.97 17.30 8.72
N ARG A 56 -10.71 16.35 8.19
CA ARG A 56 -10.40 14.92 8.27
C ARG A 56 -10.84 14.22 6.99
N LEU A 57 -10.34 13.02 6.77
CA LEU A 57 -10.93 12.12 5.79
C LEU A 57 -12.11 11.40 6.47
N ASN A 58 -13.32 11.62 5.97
CA ASN A 58 -14.52 10.99 6.52
C ASN A 58 -14.66 9.54 6.07
N VAL A 59 -13.95 8.65 6.76
CA VAL A 59 -13.95 7.22 6.44
C VAL A 59 -15.29 6.54 6.78
N ASP A 60 -16.05 7.07 7.71
CA ASP A 60 -17.39 6.55 8.03
C ASP A 60 -18.32 6.74 6.83
N ARG A 61 -18.37 7.94 6.27
CA ARG A 61 -19.17 8.22 5.08
C ARG A 61 -18.68 7.43 3.87
N LEU A 62 -17.37 7.28 3.69
CA LEU A 62 -16.80 6.43 2.65
C LEU A 62 -17.28 4.98 2.80
N TYR A 63 -17.30 4.46 4.03
CA TYR A 63 -17.81 3.13 4.30
C TYR A 63 -19.31 3.00 4.00
N GLU A 64 -20.12 3.97 4.40
CA GLU A 64 -21.57 3.95 4.15
C GLU A 64 -21.90 3.94 2.65
N GLU A 65 -21.19 4.75 1.87
CA GLU A 65 -21.44 4.88 0.42
C GLU A 65 -20.80 3.76 -0.41
N GLU A 66 -19.72 3.15 0.06
CA GLU A 66 -18.93 2.14 -0.66
C GLU A 66 -18.85 0.81 0.11
N ALA A 67 -19.87 0.46 0.85
CA ALA A 67 -19.88 -0.72 1.71
C ALA A 67 -19.61 -2.03 0.95
N CYS A 68 -20.02 -2.13 -0.32
CA CYS A 68 -19.79 -3.32 -1.14
C CYS A 68 -18.30 -3.58 -1.41
N PHE A 69 -17.48 -2.54 -1.37
CA PHE A 69 -16.04 -2.59 -1.68
C PHE A 69 -15.16 -2.33 -0.46
N SER A 70 -15.74 -2.16 0.71
CA SER A 70 -14.99 -1.76 1.90
C SER A 70 -15.30 -2.61 3.12
N THR A 71 -14.31 -2.70 4.00
CA THR A 71 -14.42 -3.33 5.31
C THR A 71 -13.91 -2.33 6.35
N PHE A 72 -14.71 -2.10 7.37
CA PHE A 72 -14.36 -1.19 8.44
C PHE A 72 -14.75 -1.75 9.81
N GLN A 73 -13.80 -2.33 10.50
CA GLN A 73 -13.95 -2.91 11.82
C GLN A 73 -13.10 -2.16 12.83
N LYS A 74 -13.63 -1.04 13.34
CA LYS A 74 -12.90 -0.10 14.21
C LYS A 74 -12.24 -0.75 15.43
N ASN A 75 -12.85 -1.81 15.96
CA ASN A 75 -12.33 -2.52 17.15
C ASN A 75 -11.09 -3.38 16.84
N MET A 76 -10.90 -3.75 15.58
CA MET A 76 -9.80 -4.61 15.16
C MET A 76 -8.70 -3.83 14.43
N PHE A 77 -9.12 -2.86 13.62
CA PHE A 77 -8.20 -2.08 12.80
C PHE A 77 -8.77 -0.67 12.57
N PRO A 78 -8.01 0.40 12.86
CA PRO A 78 -8.52 1.78 12.82
C PRO A 78 -8.66 2.36 11.41
N GLY A 79 -8.24 1.62 10.38
CA GLY A 79 -8.33 2.03 8.99
C GLY A 79 -9.47 1.34 8.26
N LEU A 80 -10.03 2.04 7.27
CA LEU A 80 -10.96 1.46 6.33
C LEU A 80 -10.19 0.73 5.23
N ILE A 81 -10.53 -0.52 4.99
CA ILE A 81 -9.94 -1.31 3.90
C ILE A 81 -10.86 -1.21 2.69
N TYR A 82 -10.40 -0.53 1.66
CA TYR A 82 -11.14 -0.34 0.41
C TYR A 82 -10.54 -1.18 -0.71
N ARG A 83 -11.35 -2.05 -1.29
CA ARG A 83 -11.00 -2.92 -2.42
C ARG A 83 -11.79 -2.50 -3.64
N PRO A 84 -11.26 -1.61 -4.48
CA PRO A 84 -11.96 -1.16 -5.66
C PRO A 84 -12.18 -2.31 -6.66
N ASP A 85 -13.33 -2.26 -7.33
CA ASP A 85 -13.64 -3.24 -8.37
C ASP A 85 -12.64 -3.17 -9.53
N ASN A 86 -12.30 -4.34 -10.09
CA ASN A 86 -11.37 -4.47 -11.21
C ASN A 86 -10.00 -3.79 -11.00
N SER A 87 -9.51 -3.77 -9.78
CA SER A 87 -8.20 -3.21 -9.46
C SER A 87 -7.38 -4.19 -8.61
N PRO A 88 -6.09 -4.35 -8.89
CA PRO A 88 -5.22 -5.18 -8.07
C PRO A 88 -4.85 -4.52 -6.75
N VAL A 89 -5.07 -3.22 -6.62
CA VAL A 89 -4.67 -2.47 -5.42
C VAL A 89 -5.76 -2.44 -4.36
N VAL A 90 -5.31 -2.35 -3.12
CA VAL A 90 -6.14 -2.18 -1.92
C VAL A 90 -5.70 -0.90 -1.23
N LEU A 91 -6.65 -0.08 -0.80
CA LEU A 91 -6.39 1.15 -0.06
C LEU A 91 -6.75 0.97 1.41
N LEU A 92 -5.86 1.43 2.28
CA LEU A 92 -6.11 1.55 3.71
C LEU A 92 -6.25 3.04 4.03
N CYS A 93 -7.46 3.48 4.33
CA CYS A 93 -7.80 4.88 4.53
C CYS A 93 -7.97 5.19 6.02
N PHE A 94 -7.34 6.27 6.47
CA PHE A 94 -7.37 6.69 7.86
C PHE A 94 -7.95 8.11 8.00
N TYR A 95 -8.59 8.40 9.13
CA TYR A 95 -9.13 9.74 9.44
C TYR A 95 -8.09 10.86 9.31
N SER A 96 -6.83 10.57 9.59
CA SER A 96 -5.72 11.51 9.48
C SER A 96 -5.40 11.96 8.05
N GLY A 97 -6.07 11.40 7.05
CA GLY A 97 -5.75 11.62 5.65
C GLY A 97 -4.61 10.74 5.11
N LYS A 98 -4.03 9.89 5.94
CA LYS A 98 -3.08 8.90 5.46
C LYS A 98 -3.82 7.82 4.68
N VAL A 99 -3.32 7.50 3.50
CA VAL A 99 -3.80 6.38 2.67
C VAL A 99 -2.61 5.50 2.32
N VAL A 100 -2.70 4.23 2.66
CA VAL A 100 -1.72 3.21 2.26
C VAL A 100 -2.28 2.45 1.08
N ILE A 101 -1.47 2.27 0.05
CA ILE A 101 -1.85 1.58 -1.18
C ILE A 101 -0.98 0.34 -1.28
N THR A 102 -1.60 -0.82 -1.37
CA THR A 102 -0.93 -2.11 -1.37
C THR A 102 -1.58 -3.06 -2.37
N GLY A 103 -1.03 -4.25 -2.55
CA GLY A 103 -1.57 -5.30 -3.41
C GLY A 103 -1.06 -5.29 -4.85
N GLY A 104 -0.38 -4.23 -5.28
CA GLY A 104 0.28 -4.18 -6.58
C GLY A 104 1.58 -4.97 -6.59
N LYS A 105 1.93 -5.55 -7.73
CA LYS A 105 3.22 -6.22 -7.95
C LYS A 105 4.23 -5.35 -8.69
N LYS A 106 3.77 -4.23 -9.22
CA LYS A 106 4.56 -3.24 -9.94
C LYS A 106 4.20 -1.85 -9.44
N GLU A 107 5.16 -0.94 -9.50
CA GLU A 107 4.94 0.46 -9.17
C GLU A 107 3.83 1.09 -10.02
N ALA A 108 3.77 0.73 -11.31
CA ALA A 108 2.72 1.18 -12.22
C ALA A 108 1.30 0.87 -11.69
N HIS A 109 1.08 -0.29 -11.10
CA HIS A 109 -0.23 -0.65 -10.52
C HIS A 109 -0.63 0.30 -9.38
N ILE A 110 0.34 0.72 -8.58
CA ILE A 110 0.12 1.65 -7.47
C ILE A 110 -0.26 3.04 -7.99
N HIS A 111 0.49 3.55 -8.97
CA HIS A 111 0.22 4.85 -9.57
C HIS A 111 -1.14 4.90 -10.30
N GLU A 112 -1.42 3.90 -11.11
CA GLU A 112 -2.70 3.79 -11.82
C GLU A 112 -3.87 3.67 -10.84
N GLY A 113 -3.74 2.84 -9.82
CA GLY A 113 -4.75 2.67 -8.78
C GLY A 113 -5.04 3.98 -8.05
N TRP A 114 -4.01 4.70 -7.63
CA TRP A 114 -4.16 5.99 -6.97
C TRP A 114 -4.78 7.05 -7.87
N ASN A 115 -4.28 7.21 -9.08
CA ASN A 115 -4.79 8.19 -10.02
C ASN A 115 -6.27 7.96 -10.38
N ARG A 116 -6.68 6.70 -10.44
CA ARG A 116 -8.08 6.32 -10.67
C ARG A 116 -8.97 6.63 -9.48
N LEU A 117 -8.47 6.44 -8.26
CA LEU A 117 -9.26 6.48 -7.04
C LEU A 117 -9.23 7.84 -6.33
N TRP A 118 -8.20 8.65 -6.54
CA TRP A 118 -8.07 9.95 -5.91
C TRP A 118 -9.27 10.88 -6.14
N PRO A 119 -9.84 11.02 -7.36
CA PRO A 119 -11.01 11.85 -7.59
C PRO A 119 -12.21 11.44 -6.73
N LYS A 120 -12.34 10.16 -6.41
CA LYS A 120 -13.36 9.64 -5.50
C LYS A 120 -13.03 9.94 -4.04
N ILE A 121 -11.83 9.59 -3.60
CA ILE A 121 -11.40 9.72 -2.20
C ILE A 121 -11.44 11.18 -1.73
N ARG A 122 -11.03 12.13 -2.57
CA ARG A 122 -11.03 13.56 -2.23
C ARG A 122 -12.40 14.11 -1.85
N GLN A 123 -13.50 13.50 -2.28
CA GLN A 123 -14.87 13.92 -1.96
C GLN A 123 -15.22 13.70 -0.49
N TYR A 124 -14.45 12.88 0.20
CA TYR A 124 -14.66 12.54 1.61
C TYR A 124 -13.74 13.35 2.55
N VAL A 125 -13.02 14.32 2.04
CA VAL A 125 -12.28 15.29 2.85
C VAL A 125 -13.24 16.37 3.34
N GLU A 126 -13.39 16.46 4.64
CA GLU A 126 -14.34 17.34 5.32
C GLU A 126 -13.68 18.08 6.49
#